data_ba3b02ec5d6f8103d8f3c5974952e94d
#
_entry.id   ba3b02ec5d6f8103d8f3c5974952e94d
#
_cell.length_a   1.000
_cell.length_b   1.000
_cell.length_c   1.000
_cell.angle_alpha   90.00
_cell.angle_beta   90.00
_cell.angle_gamma   90.00
#
_symmetry.space_group_name_H-M   'P 1'
#
loop_
_entity.id
_entity.type
_entity.pdbx_description
1 polymer ?
#
loop_
_entity_poly.entity_id
_entity_poly.type
_entity_poly.pdbx_seq_one_letter_code
_entity_poly.pdbx_strand_id
1 'polypeptide(L)' 'VGGAVMIRVTRLNGEEFYINPDIIQYIEKTPDTVITLTNDRKVVVKEDVDEIIQRITEFKRRIYLFQQGDDGRSEGEV' A
#
# COMPACT_ATOMS: atom_id res chain seq x y z
N VAL A 1 -11.75 -4.86 12.02
CA VAL A 1 -11.38 -5.09 11.91
C VAL A 1 -10.48 -5.00 11.06
N GLY A 2 -9.95 -5.42 11.08
CA GLY A 2 -8.95 -5.34 10.36
C GLY A 2 -9.11 -4.99 9.02
N GLY A 3 -10.13 -4.94 8.59
CA GLY A 3 -10.29 -4.72 7.24
C GLY A 3 -9.64 -3.53 6.72
N ALA A 4 -9.29 -2.65 7.52
CA ALA A 4 -8.85 -1.40 6.98
C ALA A 4 -7.45 -1.42 6.46
N VAL A 5 -7.13 -2.36 5.68
CA VAL A 5 -5.81 -2.48 5.14
C VAL A 5 -5.77 -1.81 3.80
N MET A 6 -5.76 -0.50 3.78
CA MET A 6 -5.85 0.24 2.53
C MET A 6 -4.84 1.37 2.50
N ILE A 7 -4.36 1.67 1.32
CA ILE A 7 -3.57 2.87 1.11
C ILE A 7 -4.35 3.81 0.21
N ARG A 8 -4.14 5.10 0.37
CA ARG A 8 -4.83 6.10 -0.42
C ARG A 8 -3.99 6.46 -1.64
N VAL A 9 -4.62 6.50 -2.79
CA VAL A 9 -3.98 6.95 -4.02
C VAL A 9 -4.94 7.88 -4.74
N THR A 10 -4.41 8.62 -5.70
CA THR A 10 -5.17 9.64 -6.42
C THR A 10 -5.14 9.35 -7.89
N ARG A 11 -6.31 9.31 -8.52
CA ARG A 11 -6.38 9.14 -9.96
C ARG A 11 -5.89 10.41 -10.64
N LEU A 12 -5.60 10.30 -11.91
CA LEU A 12 -5.10 11.46 -12.66
C LEU A 12 -6.09 12.61 -12.66
N ASN A 13 -7.37 12.31 -12.56
CA ASN A 13 -8.38 13.37 -12.55
C ASN A 13 -8.55 14.00 -11.16
N GLY A 14 -7.74 13.61 -10.18
CA GLY A 14 -7.82 14.18 -8.85
C GLY A 14 -8.68 13.41 -7.88
N GLU A 15 -9.34 12.38 -8.34
CA GLU A 15 -10.23 11.60 -7.49
C GLU A 15 -9.41 10.68 -6.60
N GLU A 16 -9.69 10.69 -5.31
CA GLU A 16 -8.97 9.83 -4.36
C GLU A 16 -9.70 8.51 -4.18
N PHE A 17 -8.96 7.45 -3.96
CA PHE A 17 -9.56 6.17 -3.67
C PHE A 17 -8.58 5.32 -2.89
N TYR A 18 -9.05 4.20 -2.38
CA TYR A 18 -8.24 3.34 -1.53
C TYR A 18 -8.03 1.99 -2.18
N ILE A 19 -6.83 1.46 -2.03
CA ILE A 19 -6.47 0.17 -2.60
C ILE A 19 -5.90 -0.71 -1.51
N ASN A 20 -6.30 -1.97 -1.52
CA ASN A 20 -5.69 -2.96 -0.64
C ASN A 20 -4.31 -3.32 -1.22
N PRO A 21 -3.22 -3.02 -0.51
CA PRO A 21 -1.90 -3.31 -1.06
C PRO A 21 -1.66 -4.79 -1.33
N ASP A 22 -2.41 -5.66 -0.69
CA ASP A 22 -2.20 -7.08 -0.89
C ASP A 22 -2.65 -7.57 -2.25
N ILE A 23 -3.47 -6.79 -2.96
CA ILE A 23 -3.88 -7.17 -4.30
C ILE A 23 -3.10 -6.45 -5.38
N ILE A 24 -2.06 -5.74 -5.02
CA ILE A 24 -1.19 -5.09 -5.99
C ILE A 24 -0.19 -6.11 -6.46
N GLN A 25 -0.16 -6.35 -7.77
CA GLN A 25 0.77 -7.29 -8.34
C GLN A 25 2.09 -6.63 -8.64
N TYR A 26 2.08 -5.50 -9.32
CA TYR A 26 3.29 -4.73 -9.52
C TYR A 26 2.93 -3.29 -9.87
N ILE A 27 3.92 -2.42 -9.80
CA ILE A 27 3.77 -0.99 -10.05
C ILE A 27 4.82 -0.60 -11.07
N GLU A 28 4.39 0.15 -12.10
CA GLU A 28 5.29 0.60 -13.13
C GLU A 28 5.17 2.10 -13.29
N LYS A 29 6.18 2.70 -13.88
CA LYS A 29 6.15 4.12 -14.17
C LYS A 29 6.53 4.35 -15.61
N THR A 30 5.54 4.45 -16.53
CA THR A 30 5.81 4.61 -17.94
C THR A 30 4.58 5.13 -18.67
N PRO A 31 4.42 6.38 -18.88
CA PRO A 31 5.12 7.50 -18.24
C PRO A 31 4.54 7.84 -16.87
N ASP A 32 3.32 7.41 -16.61
CA ASP A 32 2.68 7.66 -15.34
C ASP A 32 2.76 6.41 -14.46
N THR A 33 2.48 6.56 -13.19
CA THR A 33 2.49 5.43 -12.28
C THR A 33 1.26 4.57 -12.54
N VAL A 34 1.50 3.32 -12.88
CA VAL A 34 0.44 2.36 -13.17
C VAL A 34 0.53 1.22 -12.15
N ILE A 35 -0.55 1.00 -11.46
CA ILE A 35 -0.64 -0.09 -10.49
C ILE A 35 -1.45 -1.20 -11.12
N THR A 36 -0.84 -2.37 -11.23
CA THR A 36 -1.52 -3.54 -11.77
C THR A 36 -1.97 -4.42 -10.62
N LEU A 37 -3.24 -4.73 -10.59
CA LEU A 37 -3.82 -5.53 -9.53
C LEU A 37 -3.83 -7.00 -9.92
N THR A 38 -4.05 -7.84 -8.94
CA THR A 38 -4.00 -9.29 -9.17
C THR A 38 -5.10 -9.78 -10.09
N ASN A 39 -6.16 -8.98 -10.29
CA ASN A 39 -7.21 -9.34 -11.23
C ASN A 39 -6.96 -8.74 -12.60
N ASP A 40 -5.71 -8.34 -12.87
CA ASP A 40 -5.28 -7.77 -14.14
C ASP A 40 -5.82 -6.37 -14.42
N ARG A 41 -6.49 -5.77 -13.47
CA ARG A 41 -6.93 -4.40 -13.64
C ARG A 41 -5.76 -3.46 -13.42
N LYS A 42 -5.75 -2.37 -14.18
CA LYS A 42 -4.69 -1.38 -14.06
C LYS A 42 -5.29 -0.05 -13.65
N VAL A 43 -4.61 0.61 -12.74
CA VAL A 43 -5.03 1.92 -12.25
C VAL A 43 -3.88 2.88 -12.42
N VAL A 44 -4.17 4.04 -13.03
CA VAL A 44 -3.16 5.07 -13.23
C VAL A 44 -3.35 6.12 -12.14
N VAL A 45 -2.29 6.43 -11.43
CA VAL A 45 -2.37 7.35 -10.30
C VAL A 45 -1.33 8.45 -10.41
N LYS A 46 -1.55 9.50 -9.63
CA LYS A 46 -0.64 10.65 -9.62
C LYS A 46 0.58 10.42 -8.77
N GLU A 47 0.47 9.63 -7.74
CA GLU A 47 1.59 9.43 -6.83
C GLU A 47 2.75 8.78 -7.55
N ASP A 48 3.96 9.14 -7.16
CA ASP A 48 5.12 8.52 -7.72
C ASP A 48 5.28 7.12 -7.14
N VAL A 49 6.01 6.26 -7.85
CA VAL A 49 6.20 4.88 -7.39
C VAL A 49 6.78 4.85 -5.98
N ASP A 50 7.79 5.70 -5.74
CA ASP A 50 8.41 5.73 -4.42
C ASP A 50 7.42 6.10 -3.34
N GLU A 51 6.52 6.99 -3.64
CA GLU A 51 5.53 7.43 -2.68
C GLU A 51 4.56 6.29 -2.35
N ILE A 52 4.17 5.54 -3.35
CA ILE A 52 3.26 4.42 -3.14
C ILE A 52 3.94 3.35 -2.32
N ILE A 53 5.19 3.05 -2.63
CA ILE A 53 5.95 2.06 -1.89
C ILE A 53 6.07 2.50 -0.44
N GLN A 54 6.29 3.78 -0.22
CA GLN A 54 6.40 4.30 1.12
C GLN A 54 5.09 4.13 1.89
N ARG A 55 3.97 4.38 1.25
CA ARG A 55 2.67 4.23 1.89
C ARG A 55 2.39 2.77 2.24
N ILE A 56 2.75 1.86 1.35
CA ILE A 56 2.58 0.44 1.61
C ILE A 56 3.46 0.02 2.78
N THR A 57 4.70 0.46 2.76
CA THR A 57 5.65 0.11 3.81
C THR A 57 5.18 0.64 5.15
N GLU A 58 4.73 1.89 5.17
CA GLU A 58 4.27 2.51 6.40
C GLU A 58 3.07 1.76 6.95
N PHE A 59 2.16 1.37 6.07
CA PHE A 59 0.98 0.66 6.50
C PHE A 59 1.34 -0.69 7.08
N LYS A 60 2.18 -1.45 6.40
CA LYS A 60 2.56 -2.78 6.87
C LYS A 60 3.38 -2.69 8.14
N ARG A 61 4.22 -1.68 8.25
CA ARG A 61 4.99 -1.49 9.45
C ARG A 61 4.08 -1.21 10.64
N ARG A 62 3.05 -0.42 10.42
CA ARG A 62 2.13 -0.08 11.48
C ARG A 62 1.40 -1.31 11.98
N ILE A 63 0.96 -2.15 11.07
CA ILE A 63 0.29 -3.38 11.44
C ILE A 63 1.22 -4.31 12.17
N TYR A 64 2.44 -4.43 11.67
CA TYR A 64 3.43 -5.29 12.29
C TYR A 64 3.72 -4.85 13.73
N LEU A 65 3.92 -3.55 13.92
CA LEU A 65 4.20 -3.04 15.23
C LEU A 65 3.02 -3.24 16.18
N PHE A 66 1.82 -3.10 15.66
CA PHE A 66 0.64 -3.29 16.48
C PHE A 66 0.56 -4.74 16.96
N GLN A 67 0.81 -5.67 16.11
CA GLN A 67 0.79 -7.07 16.48
C GLN A 67 1.92 -7.41 17.43
N GLN A 68 3.07 -6.81 17.19
CA GLN A 68 4.19 -7.02 18.08
C GLN A 68 3.93 -6.44 19.43
N GLY A 69 3.25 -5.33 19.45
CA GLY A 69 2.95 -4.70 20.72
C GLY A 69 2.24 -5.61 21.64
N ASP A 70 1.40 -6.45 21.12
CA ASP A 70 0.70 -7.38 21.96
C ASP A 70 1.63 -8.32 22.63
N ASP A 71 2.63 -8.75 21.96
CA ASP A 71 3.55 -9.65 22.53
C ASP A 71 4.40 -8.99 23.47
N GLY A 72 4.57 -7.80 23.26
CA GLY A 72 5.51 -7.24 24.08
C GLY A 72 6.82 -7.76 23.85
N ARG A 73 7.19 -8.58 23.38
CA ARG A 73 8.33 -9.17 23.30
C ARG A 73 9.02 -9.22 22.21
N SER A 74 8.97 -9.17 21.77
CA SER A 74 9.42 -9.36 21.00
C SER A 74 10.31 -8.86 20.49
N GLU A 75 10.62 -8.68 20.72
CA GLU A 75 11.33 -8.45 20.52
C GLU A 75 12.16 -8.67 20.22
N GLY A 76 12.33 -8.60 20.25
CA GLY A 76 13.00 -8.70 20.02
C GLY A 76 13.45 -9.40 19.25
N GLU A 77 13.28 -9.77 18.89
CA GLU A 77 13.60 -10.43 18.26
C GLU A 77 13.71 -10.13 17.30
N VAL A 78 13.83 -9.82 17.09
CA VAL A 78 13.95 -9.52 16.31
C VAL A 78 14.21 -9.35 15.86
#